data_9b5d8ade82a9e540bab6df67d7786b97
#
_entry.id   9b5d8ade82a9e540bab6df67d7786b97
#
_cell.length_a   1.000
_cell.length_b   1.000
_cell.length_c   1.000
_cell.angle_alpha   90.00
_cell.angle_beta   90.00
_cell.angle_gamma   90.00
#
_symmetry.space_group_name_H-M   'P 1'
#
loop_
_entity.id
_entity.type
_entity.pdbx_description
1 polymer ?
#
loop_
_entity_poly.entity_id
_entity_poly.type
_entity_poly.pdbx_seq_one_letter_code
_entity_poly.pdbx_strand_id
1 'polypeptide(L)'
;MLARFFYIQATGAVHNQNVKELAKQKHNKKGILEANRGTIYDQNGKVLAQDAKTYKLVAKLKGANGKLKNKEETAKKIADALEKNKEKMLKKLNKEERTQVEIGKVGKNLTKEQKEQIEKLKIPGISFITEKARVYPNEDFASYILGHARPDDKGNTKGKFGLEKSLDKYLRATNGKIEYTGERRGIPLKNEKGKIKPPKNGNNVYLTLDKQIKSYLEEAMKKAKKHYEPESLIGIIADPKTGKILAMSSKPSYNPNKENNQYF
;
A
#
# COMPACT_ATOMS: atom_id res chain seq x y z
N MET A 1 -29.27 -35.19 -33.46
CA MET A 1 -28.07 -34.81 -32.65
C MET A 1 -26.85 -34.57 -33.50
N LEU A 2 -26.44 -35.42 -34.39
CA LEU A 2 -25.24 -35.32 -35.23
C LEU A 2 -25.22 -34.04 -36.11
N ALA A 3 -26.31 -33.69 -36.78
CA ALA A 3 -26.39 -32.47 -37.62
C ALA A 3 -26.09 -31.16 -36.85
N ARG A 4 -26.49 -31.09 -35.58
CA ARG A 4 -26.22 -29.93 -34.71
C ARG A 4 -24.74 -29.84 -34.32
N PHE A 5 -24.08 -30.98 -34.19
CA PHE A 5 -22.64 -31.07 -33.92
C PHE A 5 -21.81 -30.60 -35.11
N PHE A 6 -22.19 -31.04 -36.34
CA PHE A 6 -21.58 -30.59 -37.58
C PHE A 6 -21.79 -29.08 -37.82
N TYR A 7 -22.98 -28.54 -37.55
CA TYR A 7 -23.26 -27.13 -37.66
C TYR A 7 -22.38 -26.30 -36.73
N ILE A 8 -22.21 -26.71 -35.46
CA ILE A 8 -21.35 -26.04 -34.50
C ILE A 8 -19.87 -26.09 -34.90
N GLN A 9 -19.42 -27.25 -35.45
CA GLN A 9 -18.05 -27.36 -35.96
C GLN A 9 -17.81 -26.47 -37.19
N ALA A 10 -18.75 -26.39 -38.09
CA ALA A 10 -18.65 -25.58 -39.32
C ALA A 10 -18.76 -24.09 -39.07
N THR A 11 -19.68 -23.65 -38.21
CA THR A 11 -19.96 -22.23 -37.98
C THR A 11 -19.22 -21.64 -36.77
N GLY A 12 -18.78 -22.51 -35.85
CA GLY A 12 -18.18 -22.06 -34.59
C GLY A 12 -19.15 -21.25 -33.68
N ALA A 13 -20.46 -21.30 -33.96
CA ALA A 13 -21.47 -20.53 -33.25
C ALA A 13 -22.53 -21.41 -32.61
N VAL A 14 -22.94 -21.07 -31.39
CA VAL A 14 -24.06 -21.67 -30.65
C VAL A 14 -24.97 -20.53 -30.19
N HIS A 15 -26.25 -20.59 -30.54
CA HIS A 15 -27.23 -19.56 -30.18
C HIS A 15 -26.80 -18.12 -30.53
N ASN A 16 -26.32 -17.88 -31.77
CA ASN A 16 -25.80 -16.59 -32.22
C ASN A 16 -24.55 -16.08 -31.45
N GLN A 17 -23.90 -16.91 -30.66
CA GLN A 17 -22.66 -16.56 -29.97
C GLN A 17 -21.49 -17.32 -30.58
N ASN A 18 -20.45 -16.61 -30.97
CA ASN A 18 -19.22 -17.20 -31.48
C ASN A 18 -18.44 -17.88 -30.35
N VAL A 19 -18.50 -19.23 -30.31
CA VAL A 19 -17.88 -20.03 -29.26
C VAL A 19 -16.36 -19.87 -29.24
N LYS A 20 -15.73 -19.65 -30.41
CA LYS A 20 -14.29 -19.38 -30.51
C LYS A 20 -13.90 -18.05 -29.85
N GLU A 21 -14.71 -17.00 -30.05
CA GLU A 21 -14.50 -15.71 -29.39
C GLU A 21 -14.74 -15.76 -27.88
N LEU A 22 -15.79 -16.43 -27.44
CA LEU A 22 -16.07 -16.68 -26.04
C LEU A 22 -14.97 -17.50 -25.36
N ALA A 23 -14.45 -18.52 -26.04
CA ALA A 23 -13.31 -19.30 -25.56
C ALA A 23 -12.04 -18.42 -25.47
N LYS A 24 -11.76 -17.62 -26.49
CA LYS A 24 -10.63 -16.65 -26.48
C LYS A 24 -10.76 -15.64 -25.34
N GLN A 25 -11.93 -15.08 -25.10
CA GLN A 25 -12.17 -14.15 -23.99
C GLN A 25 -12.01 -14.80 -22.62
N LYS A 26 -12.44 -16.06 -22.44
CA LYS A 26 -12.27 -16.83 -21.20
C LYS A 26 -10.81 -17.23 -20.94
N HIS A 27 -10.04 -17.45 -21.99
CA HIS A 27 -8.64 -17.83 -21.88
C HIS A 27 -7.68 -16.64 -21.81
N ASN A 28 -8.08 -15.47 -22.32
CA ASN A 28 -7.27 -14.26 -22.21
C ASN A 28 -7.27 -13.74 -20.77
N LYS A 29 -6.12 -13.83 -20.14
CA LYS A 29 -5.86 -13.28 -18.80
C LYS A 29 -5.07 -12.00 -18.93
N LYS A 30 -5.46 -11.01 -18.10
CA LYS A 30 -4.76 -9.74 -18.00
C LYS A 30 -4.15 -9.64 -16.62
N GLY A 31 -2.85 -9.41 -16.56
CA GLY A 31 -2.11 -9.16 -15.33
C GLY A 31 -1.58 -7.74 -15.30
N ILE A 32 -1.43 -7.17 -14.13
CA ILE A 32 -0.77 -5.88 -13.91
C ILE A 32 0.66 -6.16 -13.47
N LEU A 33 1.62 -5.56 -14.18
CA LEU A 33 3.02 -5.53 -13.78
C LEU A 33 3.22 -4.26 -12.98
N GLU A 34 3.38 -4.39 -11.67
CA GLU A 34 3.48 -3.23 -10.78
C GLU A 34 4.79 -2.47 -11.01
N ALA A 35 4.69 -1.16 -11.10
CA ALA A 35 5.81 -0.23 -11.09
C ALA A 35 5.94 0.43 -9.72
N ASN A 36 7.14 0.87 -9.34
CA ASN A 36 7.41 1.55 -8.08
C ASN A 36 7.43 3.06 -8.29
N ARG A 37 6.76 3.78 -7.39
CA ARG A 37 6.88 5.23 -7.27
C ARG A 37 8.31 5.58 -6.89
N GLY A 38 8.86 6.65 -7.46
CA GLY A 38 10.21 7.10 -7.17
C GLY A 38 10.44 7.32 -5.67
N THR A 39 11.62 6.98 -5.20
CA THR A 39 12.03 7.15 -3.81
C THR A 39 12.47 8.58 -3.55
N ILE A 40 12.13 9.13 -2.39
CA ILE A 40 12.62 10.43 -1.93
C ILE A 40 13.76 10.16 -0.92
N TYR A 41 14.89 10.76 -1.19
CA TYR A 41 16.10 10.67 -0.37
C TYR A 41 16.46 12.03 0.26
N ASP A 42 17.17 12.00 1.37
CA ASP A 42 17.91 13.16 1.87
C ASP A 42 19.18 13.41 1.06
N GLN A 43 19.94 14.45 1.38
CA GLN A 43 21.20 14.77 0.69
C GLN A 43 22.27 13.69 0.81
N ASN A 44 22.19 12.81 1.82
CA ASN A 44 23.13 11.72 2.10
C ASN A 44 22.65 10.37 1.55
N GLY A 45 21.56 10.35 0.77
CA GLY A 45 21.00 9.13 0.20
C GLY A 45 20.17 8.29 1.20
N LYS A 46 19.82 8.83 2.37
CA LYS A 46 18.94 8.14 3.32
C LYS A 46 17.50 8.25 2.86
N VAL A 47 16.77 7.15 2.93
CA VAL A 47 15.36 7.08 2.48
C VAL A 47 14.46 7.89 3.40
N LEU A 48 13.69 8.81 2.81
CA LEU A 48 12.64 9.59 3.47
C LEU A 48 11.23 9.10 3.11
N ALA A 49 11.02 8.65 1.87
CA ALA A 49 9.76 8.04 1.44
C ALA A 49 10.04 7.02 0.31
N GLN A 50 9.47 5.83 0.42
CA GLN A 50 9.59 4.78 -0.60
C GLN A 50 8.34 3.91 -0.67
N ASP A 51 8.17 3.21 -1.79
CA ASP A 51 7.20 2.12 -1.88
C ASP A 51 7.80 0.88 -1.18
N ALA A 52 7.01 0.24 -0.34
CA ALA A 52 7.40 -0.97 0.35
C ALA A 52 6.28 -2.03 0.29
N LYS A 53 6.69 -3.27 0.36
CA LYS A 53 5.78 -4.40 0.51
C LYS A 53 5.22 -4.39 1.92
N THR A 54 3.91 -4.33 2.04
CA THR A 54 3.18 -4.36 3.31
C THR A 54 2.17 -5.48 3.30
N TYR A 55 1.60 -5.76 4.45
CA TYR A 55 0.64 -6.84 4.62
C TYR A 55 -0.66 -6.28 5.21
N LYS A 56 -1.76 -6.80 4.70
CA LYS A 56 -3.09 -6.54 5.22
C LYS A 56 -3.62 -7.78 5.90
N LEU A 57 -4.06 -7.62 7.14
CA LEU A 57 -4.64 -8.68 7.93
C LEU A 57 -6.09 -8.94 7.54
N VAL A 58 -6.41 -10.19 7.31
CA VAL A 58 -7.72 -10.66 6.90
C VAL A 58 -8.17 -11.79 7.81
N ALA A 59 -9.41 -11.72 8.25
CA ALA A 59 -10.05 -12.76 9.07
C ALA A 59 -11.18 -13.46 8.31
N LYS A 60 -11.16 -14.79 8.30
CA LYS A 60 -12.21 -15.63 7.76
C LYS A 60 -13.24 -15.92 8.85
N LEU A 61 -14.46 -15.42 8.69
CA LEU A 61 -15.53 -15.51 9.69
C LEU A 61 -16.47 -16.69 9.47
N LYS A 62 -16.67 -17.13 8.21
CA LYS A 62 -17.56 -18.24 7.84
C LYS A 62 -16.82 -19.29 7.00
N GLY A 63 -17.32 -20.51 7.00
CA GLY A 63 -16.80 -21.63 6.21
C GLY A 63 -16.49 -22.87 7.06
N ALA A 64 -16.48 -24.03 6.44
CA ALA A 64 -16.28 -25.31 7.13
C ALA A 64 -14.86 -25.44 7.74
N ASN A 65 -13.82 -24.98 7.01
CA ASN A 65 -12.43 -25.09 7.43
C ASN A 65 -11.79 -23.73 7.69
N GLY A 66 -11.02 -23.62 8.77
CA GLY A 66 -10.16 -22.46 9.05
C GLY A 66 -10.93 -21.16 9.34
N LYS A 67 -12.14 -21.23 9.94
CA LYS A 67 -12.83 -20.04 10.42
C LYS A 67 -12.29 -19.60 11.78
N LEU A 68 -12.43 -18.33 12.08
CA LEU A 68 -12.14 -17.77 13.38
C LEU A 68 -13.07 -18.36 14.44
N LYS A 69 -12.53 -18.92 15.52
CA LYS A 69 -13.31 -19.57 16.58
C LYS A 69 -13.74 -18.57 17.67
N ASN A 70 -12.79 -17.80 18.18
CA ASN A 70 -13.02 -16.83 19.25
C ASN A 70 -12.60 -15.44 18.81
N LYS A 71 -13.58 -14.56 18.56
CA LYS A 71 -13.36 -13.20 18.06
C LYS A 71 -12.70 -12.29 19.10
N GLU A 72 -13.12 -12.40 20.37
CA GLU A 72 -12.60 -11.56 21.45
C GLU A 72 -11.16 -11.88 21.81
N GLU A 73 -10.85 -13.16 21.99
CA GLU A 73 -9.51 -13.63 22.27
C GLU A 73 -8.56 -13.31 21.12
N THR A 74 -9.02 -13.49 19.88
CA THR A 74 -8.26 -13.13 18.68
C THR A 74 -7.97 -11.64 18.63
N ALA A 75 -9.01 -10.80 18.86
CA ALA A 75 -8.83 -9.35 18.89
C ALA A 75 -7.82 -8.93 19.95
N LYS A 76 -7.87 -9.54 21.13
CA LYS A 76 -6.91 -9.30 22.22
C LYS A 76 -5.49 -9.68 21.81
N LYS A 77 -5.27 -10.94 21.40
CA LYS A 77 -3.93 -11.44 21.03
C LYS A 77 -3.28 -10.62 19.92
N ILE A 78 -4.04 -10.24 18.89
CA ILE A 78 -3.50 -9.44 17.78
C ILE A 78 -3.30 -7.98 18.19
N ALA A 79 -4.20 -7.42 19.03
CA ALA A 79 -4.06 -6.07 19.53
C ALA A 79 -2.82 -5.92 20.40
N ASP A 80 -2.57 -6.89 21.29
CA ASP A 80 -1.38 -6.94 22.15
C ASP A 80 -0.10 -7.07 21.31
N ALA A 81 -0.09 -7.96 20.30
CA ALA A 81 1.06 -8.15 19.43
C ALA A 81 1.39 -6.94 18.53
N LEU A 82 0.41 -6.11 18.21
CA LEU A 82 0.56 -4.93 17.38
C LEU A 82 0.57 -3.60 18.14
N GLU A 83 0.40 -3.63 19.47
CA GLU A 83 0.20 -2.45 20.32
C GLU A 83 -0.91 -1.53 19.80
N LYS A 84 -2.03 -2.12 19.38
CA LYS A 84 -3.15 -1.42 18.76
C LYS A 84 -4.46 -1.61 19.53
N ASN A 85 -5.44 -0.77 19.23
CA ASN A 85 -6.72 -0.76 19.94
C ASN A 85 -7.57 -2.03 19.64
N LYS A 86 -7.82 -2.83 20.69
CA LYS A 86 -8.62 -4.06 20.69
C LYS A 86 -10.07 -3.82 20.22
N GLU A 87 -10.72 -2.76 20.69
CA GLU A 87 -12.14 -2.49 20.41
C GLU A 87 -12.40 -2.22 18.93
N LYS A 88 -11.50 -1.44 18.29
CA LYS A 88 -11.57 -1.16 16.85
C LYS A 88 -11.42 -2.44 16.03
N MET A 89 -10.62 -3.38 16.49
CA MET A 89 -10.43 -4.69 15.87
C MET A 89 -11.66 -5.56 16.05
N LEU A 90 -12.17 -5.66 17.28
CA LEU A 90 -13.36 -6.45 17.63
C LEU A 90 -14.59 -5.99 16.85
N LYS A 91 -14.80 -4.68 16.71
CA LYS A 91 -15.88 -4.10 15.88
C LYS A 91 -15.84 -4.56 14.42
N LYS A 92 -14.66 -4.85 13.89
CA LYS A 92 -14.51 -5.38 12.52
C LYS A 92 -14.77 -6.88 12.46
N LEU A 93 -14.34 -7.63 13.46
CA LEU A 93 -14.56 -9.08 13.55
C LEU A 93 -16.04 -9.44 13.80
N ASN A 94 -16.82 -8.55 14.38
CA ASN A 94 -18.24 -8.76 14.67
C ASN A 94 -19.19 -8.54 13.47
N LYS A 95 -18.66 -8.29 12.27
CA LYS A 95 -19.46 -8.21 11.04
C LYS A 95 -19.88 -9.60 10.57
N GLU A 96 -20.98 -10.11 11.10
CA GLU A 96 -21.43 -11.50 10.91
C GLU A 96 -21.92 -11.87 9.51
N GLU A 97 -22.33 -10.90 8.72
CA GLU A 97 -22.86 -11.12 7.36
C GLU A 97 -21.77 -11.53 6.35
N ARG A 98 -20.50 -11.28 6.64
CA ARG A 98 -19.40 -11.50 5.71
C ARG A 98 -18.69 -12.82 5.93
N THR A 99 -18.33 -13.50 4.84
CA THR A 99 -17.48 -14.71 4.89
C THR A 99 -16.06 -14.37 5.33
N GLN A 100 -15.56 -13.20 4.91
CA GLN A 100 -14.22 -12.72 5.17
C GLN A 100 -14.25 -11.21 5.42
N VAL A 101 -13.43 -10.73 6.37
CA VAL A 101 -13.31 -9.31 6.67
C VAL A 101 -11.85 -8.88 6.70
N GLU A 102 -11.59 -7.71 6.18
CA GLU A 102 -10.34 -6.99 6.40
C GLU A 102 -10.40 -6.27 7.74
N ILE A 103 -9.35 -6.39 8.55
CA ILE A 103 -9.31 -5.80 9.91
C ILE A 103 -9.21 -4.25 9.87
N GLY A 104 -9.45 -3.65 8.72
CA GLY A 104 -9.49 -2.20 8.54
C GLY A 104 -8.14 -1.53 8.83
N LYS A 105 -8.18 -0.30 9.35
CA LYS A 105 -6.98 0.51 9.60
C LYS A 105 -5.97 -0.13 10.56
N VAL A 106 -6.46 -0.93 11.49
CA VAL A 106 -5.62 -1.61 12.51
C VAL A 106 -4.77 -2.71 11.88
N GLY A 107 -5.31 -3.41 10.89
CA GLY A 107 -4.65 -4.53 10.20
C GLY A 107 -4.06 -4.19 8.82
N LYS A 108 -3.94 -2.91 8.47
CA LYS A 108 -3.31 -2.46 7.22
C LYS A 108 -1.87 -2.01 7.42
N ASN A 109 -1.11 -2.00 6.32
CA ASN A 109 0.28 -1.52 6.26
C ASN A 109 1.19 -2.19 7.30
N LEU A 110 0.95 -3.46 7.59
CA LEU A 110 1.78 -4.22 8.51
C LEU A 110 3.15 -4.49 7.89
N THR A 111 4.20 -4.37 8.71
CA THR A 111 5.55 -4.75 8.31
C THR A 111 5.70 -6.27 8.26
N LYS A 112 6.83 -6.75 7.73
CA LYS A 112 7.14 -8.18 7.71
C LYS A 112 7.24 -8.74 9.13
N GLU A 113 7.88 -8.02 10.04
CA GLU A 113 8.05 -8.37 11.45
C GLU A 113 6.70 -8.51 12.17
N GLN A 114 5.81 -7.52 11.97
CA GLN A 114 4.45 -7.54 12.52
C GLN A 114 3.62 -8.72 11.99
N LYS A 115 3.75 -9.03 10.69
CA LYS A 115 3.13 -10.21 10.10
C LYS A 115 3.65 -11.49 10.77
N GLU A 116 4.96 -11.65 10.90
CA GLU A 116 5.59 -12.83 11.52
C GLU A 116 5.20 -12.98 13.00
N GLN A 117 5.09 -11.87 13.73
CA GLN A 117 4.59 -11.90 15.13
C GLN A 117 3.17 -12.49 15.22
N ILE A 118 2.27 -12.07 14.31
CA ILE A 118 0.90 -12.59 14.27
C ILE A 118 0.88 -14.05 13.79
N GLU A 119 1.69 -14.44 12.82
CA GLU A 119 1.77 -15.82 12.33
C GLU A 119 2.24 -16.79 13.43
N LYS A 120 3.15 -16.36 14.32
CA LYS A 120 3.58 -17.15 15.49
C LYS A 120 2.44 -17.45 16.45
N LEU A 121 1.40 -16.63 16.51
CA LEU A 121 0.21 -16.89 17.33
C LEU A 121 -0.65 -18.05 16.81
N LYS A 122 -0.42 -18.53 15.61
CA LYS A 122 -1.11 -19.68 14.96
C LYS A 122 -2.64 -19.61 15.08
N ILE A 123 -3.23 -18.43 14.90
CA ILE A 123 -4.66 -18.19 15.04
C ILE A 123 -5.39 -18.73 13.79
N PRO A 124 -6.28 -19.73 13.93
CA PRO A 124 -7.06 -20.24 12.80
C PRO A 124 -7.94 -19.14 12.18
N GLY A 125 -8.01 -19.08 10.85
CA GLY A 125 -8.85 -18.11 10.15
C GLY A 125 -8.22 -16.74 9.95
N ILE A 126 -6.99 -16.52 10.37
CA ILE A 126 -6.21 -15.33 10.07
C ILE A 126 -5.32 -15.61 8.86
N SER A 127 -5.29 -14.67 7.94
CA SER A 127 -4.44 -14.69 6.75
C SER A 127 -3.97 -13.28 6.38
N PHE A 128 -3.02 -13.19 5.45
CA PHE A 128 -2.47 -11.92 5.01
C PHE A 128 -2.60 -11.77 3.50
N ILE A 129 -2.97 -10.58 3.08
CA ILE A 129 -2.88 -10.13 1.69
C ILE A 129 -1.65 -9.24 1.59
N THR A 130 -0.80 -9.53 0.61
CA THR A 130 0.34 -8.65 0.32
C THR A 130 -0.16 -7.46 -0.47
N GLU A 131 0.23 -6.27 -0.06
CA GLU A 131 -0.05 -5.01 -0.74
C GLU A 131 1.23 -4.19 -0.86
N LYS A 132 1.22 -3.23 -1.74
CA LYS A 132 2.26 -2.20 -1.83
C LYS A 132 1.72 -0.91 -1.25
N ALA A 133 2.49 -0.30 -0.36
CA ALA A 133 2.13 0.98 0.23
C ALA A 133 3.31 1.96 0.18
N ARG A 134 3.01 3.24 0.15
CA ARG A 134 3.98 4.30 0.36
C ARG A 134 4.32 4.36 1.84
N VAL A 135 5.59 4.20 2.19
CA VAL A 135 6.09 4.14 3.56
C VAL A 135 7.07 5.29 3.80
N TYR A 136 6.93 5.90 4.97
CA TYR A 136 7.77 6.98 5.49
C TYR A 136 8.50 6.44 6.72
N PRO A 137 9.75 5.93 6.56
CA PRO A 137 10.45 5.18 7.62
C PRO A 137 10.72 6.01 8.89
N ASN A 138 10.76 7.32 8.73
CA ASN A 138 11.04 8.25 9.83
C ASN A 138 9.75 8.86 10.45
N GLU A 139 8.60 8.22 10.25
CA GLU A 139 7.30 8.59 10.81
C GLU A 139 6.92 10.06 10.59
N ASP A 140 6.86 10.88 11.67
CA ASP A 140 6.46 12.29 11.61
C ASP A 140 7.59 13.24 11.16
N PHE A 141 8.78 12.68 10.88
CA PHE A 141 9.91 13.42 10.39
C PHE A 141 9.61 14.10 9.05
N ALA A 142 9.68 15.43 9.02
CA ALA A 142 9.41 16.25 7.83
C ALA A 142 8.01 16.03 7.21
N SER A 143 7.01 15.64 8.00
CA SER A 143 5.70 15.23 7.52
C SER A 143 5.00 16.29 6.66
N TYR A 144 5.04 17.57 7.05
CA TYR A 144 4.46 18.66 6.27
C TYR A 144 5.22 18.97 4.99
N ILE A 145 6.53 18.72 4.96
CA ILE A 145 7.37 18.95 3.77
C ILE A 145 7.16 17.79 2.79
N LEU A 146 7.39 16.57 3.25
CA LEU A 146 7.22 15.37 2.43
C LEU A 146 5.77 15.23 1.98
N GLY A 147 4.84 15.52 2.88
CA GLY A 147 3.44 15.27 2.66
C GLY A 147 3.12 13.78 2.67
N HIS A 148 2.15 13.40 1.85
CA HIS A 148 1.77 12.00 1.71
C HIS A 148 1.23 11.67 0.32
N ALA A 149 1.39 10.41 -0.08
CA ALA A 149 0.79 9.83 -1.25
C ALA A 149 -0.18 8.71 -0.84
N ARG A 150 -1.26 8.54 -1.60
CA ARG A 150 -2.29 7.51 -1.37
C ARG A 150 -2.68 6.87 -2.69
N PRO A 151 -3.18 5.64 -2.69
CA PRO A 151 -3.76 5.03 -3.89
C PRO A 151 -4.89 5.90 -4.45
N ASP A 152 -4.96 6.01 -5.76
CA ASP A 152 -6.12 6.53 -6.49
C ASP A 152 -7.15 5.41 -6.72
N ASP A 153 -8.28 5.74 -7.37
CA ASP A 153 -9.35 4.78 -7.67
C ASP A 153 -8.90 3.64 -8.60
N LYS A 154 -7.79 3.82 -9.30
CA LYS A 154 -7.16 2.82 -10.19
C LYS A 154 -6.04 2.03 -9.51
N GLY A 155 -5.82 2.26 -8.20
CA GLY A 155 -4.78 1.61 -7.43
C GLY A 155 -3.36 2.16 -7.65
N ASN A 156 -3.18 3.25 -8.39
CA ASN A 156 -1.87 3.88 -8.54
C ASN A 156 -1.61 4.84 -7.38
N THR A 157 -0.39 4.87 -6.88
CA THR A 157 0.00 5.81 -5.83
C THR A 157 0.12 7.22 -6.38
N LYS A 158 -0.68 8.16 -5.84
CA LYS A 158 -0.73 9.58 -6.22
C LYS A 158 -0.41 10.47 -5.04
N GLY A 159 0.43 11.48 -5.23
CA GLY A 159 0.72 12.50 -4.24
C GLY A 159 -0.52 13.34 -3.91
N LYS A 160 -0.82 13.50 -2.62
CA LYS A 160 -1.98 14.25 -2.14
C LYS A 160 -1.59 15.58 -1.49
N PHE A 161 -0.43 15.63 -0.88
CA PHE A 161 0.06 16.80 -0.15
C PHE A 161 1.60 16.90 -0.19
N GLY A 162 2.17 18.09 0.08
CA GLY A 162 3.60 18.34 0.21
C GLY A 162 4.39 18.07 -1.06
N LEU A 163 5.65 17.69 -0.93
CA LEU A 163 6.54 17.32 -2.03
C LEU A 163 6.04 16.11 -2.81
N GLU A 164 5.37 15.18 -2.14
CA GLU A 164 4.71 14.06 -2.84
C GLU A 164 3.71 14.56 -3.90
N LYS A 165 2.98 15.65 -3.64
CA LYS A 165 2.06 16.27 -4.59
C LYS A 165 2.79 17.14 -5.61
N SER A 166 3.67 18.02 -5.16
CA SER A 166 4.37 18.98 -6.03
C SER A 166 5.26 18.29 -7.05
N LEU A 167 5.91 17.19 -6.65
CA LEU A 167 6.81 16.39 -7.48
C LEU A 167 6.13 15.14 -8.07
N ASP A 168 4.79 15.03 -7.98
CA ASP A 168 4.07 13.84 -8.42
C ASP A 168 4.36 13.47 -9.88
N LYS A 169 4.54 14.46 -10.75
CA LYS A 169 4.91 14.27 -12.17
C LYS A 169 6.19 13.43 -12.35
N TYR A 170 7.16 13.64 -11.47
CA TYR A 170 8.45 12.92 -11.52
C TYR A 170 8.41 11.60 -10.76
N LEU A 171 7.75 11.60 -9.59
CA LEU A 171 7.68 10.45 -8.71
C LEU A 171 6.73 9.36 -9.21
N ARG A 172 5.72 9.71 -10.04
CA ARG A 172 4.66 8.79 -10.46
C ARG A 172 5.20 7.64 -11.30
N ALA A 173 4.80 6.43 -10.93
CA ALA A 173 5.03 5.22 -11.69
C ALA A 173 3.89 4.97 -12.69
N THR A 174 4.17 4.18 -13.71
CA THR A 174 3.15 3.69 -14.67
C THR A 174 3.23 2.17 -14.70
N ASN A 175 2.16 1.51 -14.23
CA ASN A 175 2.07 0.07 -14.24
C ASN A 175 2.11 -0.50 -15.67
N GLY A 176 2.82 -1.58 -15.82
CA GLY A 176 2.83 -2.40 -17.04
C GLY A 176 1.58 -3.30 -17.09
N LYS A 177 1.41 -3.93 -18.23
CA LYS A 177 0.33 -4.91 -18.46
C LYS A 177 0.91 -6.15 -19.12
N ILE A 178 0.40 -7.31 -18.72
CA ILE A 178 0.66 -8.57 -19.41
C ILE A 178 -0.69 -9.15 -19.84
N GLU A 179 -0.81 -9.49 -21.12
CA GLU A 179 -1.95 -10.21 -21.66
C GLU A 179 -1.43 -11.56 -22.14
N TYR A 180 -1.96 -12.64 -21.60
CA TYR A 180 -1.55 -13.99 -21.95
C TYR A 180 -2.76 -14.93 -22.01
N THR A 181 -2.67 -15.96 -22.84
CA THR A 181 -3.65 -17.05 -22.88
C THR A 181 -3.29 -18.05 -21.79
N GLY A 182 -4.20 -18.24 -20.84
CA GLY A 182 -3.99 -19.13 -19.70
C GLY A 182 -5.11 -20.15 -19.56
N GLU A 183 -4.79 -21.28 -18.94
CA GLU A 183 -5.78 -22.27 -18.53
C GLU A 183 -6.70 -21.75 -17.39
N ARG A 184 -7.77 -22.51 -17.10
CA ARG A 184 -8.79 -22.18 -16.09
C ARG A 184 -8.21 -21.87 -14.70
N ARG A 185 -6.98 -22.35 -14.38
CA ARG A 185 -6.24 -22.11 -13.14
C ARG A 185 -5.24 -20.96 -13.23
N GLY A 186 -5.22 -20.19 -14.34
CA GLY A 186 -4.34 -19.03 -14.47
C GLY A 186 -2.89 -19.36 -14.86
N ILE A 187 -2.59 -20.60 -15.24
CA ILE A 187 -1.27 -21.03 -15.71
C ILE A 187 -1.11 -20.61 -17.17
N PRO A 188 -0.03 -19.91 -17.57
CA PRO A 188 0.22 -19.56 -18.97
C PRO A 188 0.41 -20.80 -19.83
N LEU A 189 -0.18 -20.84 -21.03
CA LEU A 189 0.09 -21.88 -22.01
C LEU A 189 1.54 -21.74 -22.54
N LYS A 190 2.25 -22.84 -22.58
CA LYS A 190 3.71 -22.95 -22.80
C LYS A 190 4.24 -22.31 -24.10
N ASN A 191 3.39 -22.01 -25.09
CA ASN A 191 3.78 -21.61 -26.43
C ASN A 191 3.21 -20.27 -26.95
N GLU A 192 2.49 -19.50 -26.12
CA GLU A 192 1.98 -18.19 -26.56
C GLU A 192 2.77 -17.04 -25.91
N LYS A 193 3.46 -16.27 -26.74
CA LYS A 193 4.08 -15.01 -26.33
C LYS A 193 2.99 -14.00 -26.04
N GLY A 194 2.67 -13.82 -24.77
CA GLY A 194 1.73 -12.77 -24.32
C GLY A 194 2.22 -11.36 -24.72
N LYS A 195 1.29 -10.45 -24.95
CA LYS A 195 1.64 -9.02 -25.13
C LYS A 195 2.04 -8.44 -23.78
N ILE A 196 3.29 -8.01 -23.67
CA ILE A 196 3.84 -7.40 -22.44
C ILE A 196 4.08 -5.92 -22.72
N LYS A 197 3.42 -5.09 -21.92
CA LYS A 197 3.78 -3.66 -21.81
C LYS A 197 4.58 -3.52 -20.51
N PRO A 198 5.88 -3.20 -20.57
CA PRO A 198 6.71 -3.14 -19.38
C PRO A 198 6.25 -2.03 -18.42
N PRO A 199 6.45 -2.20 -17.09
CA PRO A 199 6.21 -1.16 -16.12
C PRO A 199 7.28 -0.08 -16.22
N LYS A 200 6.91 1.18 -15.89
CA LYS A 200 7.84 2.31 -15.82
C LYS A 200 7.85 2.85 -14.41
N ASN A 201 8.96 2.68 -13.70
CA ASN A 201 9.14 3.25 -12.37
C ASN A 201 9.19 4.79 -12.42
N GLY A 202 8.81 5.42 -11.33
CA GLY A 202 9.01 6.86 -11.13
C GLY A 202 10.48 7.20 -10.92
N ASN A 203 10.83 8.47 -11.13
CA ASN A 203 12.19 8.97 -10.90
C ASN A 203 12.43 9.20 -9.40
N ASN A 204 13.62 8.88 -8.94
CA ASN A 204 14.04 9.21 -7.59
C ASN A 204 14.32 10.70 -7.45
N VAL A 205 14.10 11.22 -6.24
CA VAL A 205 14.31 12.63 -5.90
C VAL A 205 15.24 12.71 -4.70
N TYR A 206 16.26 13.55 -4.80
CA TYR A 206 17.21 13.86 -3.73
C TYR A 206 16.93 15.28 -3.24
N LEU A 207 16.67 15.43 -1.94
CA LEU A 207 16.43 16.71 -1.31
C LEU A 207 17.73 17.27 -0.74
N THR A 208 17.77 18.56 -0.50
CA THR A 208 18.85 19.22 0.24
C THR A 208 18.76 18.99 1.76
N LEU A 209 17.66 18.40 2.24
CA LEU A 209 17.46 18.10 3.65
C LEU A 209 18.51 17.13 4.16
N ASP A 210 19.01 17.39 5.36
CA ASP A 210 19.90 16.52 6.11
C ASP A 210 19.15 15.96 7.32
N LYS A 211 19.08 14.63 7.39
CA LYS A 211 18.39 13.94 8.47
C LYS A 211 19.02 14.25 9.83
N GLN A 212 20.34 14.38 9.91
CA GLN A 212 21.05 14.65 11.16
C GLN A 212 20.78 16.07 11.65
N ILE A 213 20.94 17.06 10.76
CA ILE A 213 20.66 18.48 11.08
C ILE A 213 19.19 18.65 11.50
N LYS A 214 18.27 17.96 10.80
CA LYS A 214 16.86 18.00 11.17
C LYS A 214 16.59 17.38 12.54
N SER A 215 17.28 16.33 12.92
CA SER A 215 17.13 15.73 14.27
C SER A 215 17.53 16.74 15.37
N TYR A 216 18.60 17.49 15.16
CA TYR A 216 19.01 18.55 16.09
C TYR A 216 17.98 19.66 16.18
N LEU A 217 17.42 20.09 15.03
CA LEU A 217 16.34 21.07 14.99
C LEU A 217 15.13 20.59 15.79
N GLU A 218 14.70 19.35 15.60
CA GLU A 218 13.53 18.79 16.30
C GLU A 218 13.76 18.66 17.82
N GLU A 219 14.96 18.32 18.24
CA GLU A 219 15.33 18.31 19.65
C GLU A 219 15.24 19.71 20.27
N ALA A 220 15.82 20.71 19.59
CA ALA A 220 15.73 22.12 20.02
C ALA A 220 14.27 22.60 20.10
N MET A 221 13.47 22.29 19.08
CA MET A 221 12.04 22.62 19.04
C MET A 221 11.25 21.90 20.16
N LYS A 222 11.59 20.66 20.50
CA LYS A 222 10.97 19.93 21.62
C LYS A 222 11.25 20.63 22.96
N LYS A 223 12.50 21.09 23.18
CA LYS A 223 12.89 21.86 24.37
C LYS A 223 12.12 23.19 24.43
N ALA A 224 12.08 23.93 23.32
CA ALA A 224 11.34 25.20 23.22
C ALA A 224 9.85 25.03 23.46
N LYS A 225 9.23 24.01 22.86
CA LYS A 225 7.80 23.70 23.09
C LYS A 225 7.50 23.39 24.55
N LYS A 226 8.38 22.65 25.24
CA LYS A 226 8.19 22.33 26.65
C LYS A 226 8.34 23.56 27.56
N HIS A 227 9.19 24.51 27.18
CA HIS A 227 9.49 25.70 28.00
C HIS A 227 8.48 26.84 27.80
N TYR A 228 8.08 27.08 26.53
CA TYR A 228 7.24 28.25 26.18
C TYR A 228 5.79 27.88 25.87
N GLU A 229 5.47 26.58 25.74
CA GLU A 229 4.14 26.03 25.44
C GLU A 229 3.41 26.72 24.27
N PRO A 230 4.08 27.03 23.13
CA PRO A 230 3.44 27.69 22.01
C PRO A 230 2.40 26.79 21.35
N GLU A 231 1.33 27.37 20.80
CA GLU A 231 0.34 26.65 20.00
C GLU A 231 0.96 25.99 18.77
N SER A 232 1.85 26.73 18.09
CA SER A 232 2.59 26.24 16.94
C SER A 232 4.05 26.70 16.97
N LEU A 233 4.93 25.89 16.37
CA LEU A 233 6.37 26.18 16.29
C LEU A 233 6.89 25.74 14.93
N ILE A 234 7.57 26.64 14.25
CA ILE A 234 8.23 26.34 12.96
C ILE A 234 9.72 26.66 13.11
N GLY A 235 10.56 25.74 12.61
CA GLY A 235 12.00 25.91 12.57
C GLY A 235 12.56 25.61 11.18
N ILE A 236 13.49 26.46 10.71
CA ILE A 236 14.17 26.31 9.41
C ILE A 236 15.68 26.53 9.62
N ILE A 237 16.48 25.64 9.05
CA ILE A 237 17.94 25.78 8.97
C ILE A 237 18.33 25.82 7.51
N ALA A 238 19.01 26.89 7.10
CA ALA A 238 19.50 27.07 5.74
C ALA A 238 21.00 27.35 5.74
N ASP A 239 21.66 26.94 4.66
CA ASP A 239 23.05 27.31 4.38
C ASP A 239 23.05 28.71 3.72
N PRO A 240 23.65 29.74 4.37
CA PRO A 240 23.62 31.09 3.83
C PRO A 240 24.48 31.26 2.57
N LYS A 241 25.44 30.37 2.32
CA LYS A 241 26.33 30.43 1.14
C LYS A 241 25.65 29.88 -0.11
N THR A 242 24.83 28.85 0.03
CA THR A 242 24.24 28.15 -1.10
C THR A 242 22.72 28.35 -1.21
N GLY A 243 22.08 28.90 -0.18
CA GLY A 243 20.61 29.00 -0.08
C GLY A 243 19.89 27.66 0.12
N LYS A 244 20.63 26.56 0.33
CA LYS A 244 20.02 25.24 0.54
C LYS A 244 19.31 25.18 1.89
N ILE A 245 18.09 24.71 1.88
CA ILE A 245 17.38 24.36 3.12
C ILE A 245 17.86 22.99 3.58
N LEU A 246 18.55 22.96 4.72
CA LEU A 246 19.13 21.75 5.31
C LEU A 246 18.17 21.05 6.26
N ALA A 247 17.33 21.82 6.98
CA ALA A 247 16.28 21.29 7.82
C ALA A 247 15.09 22.22 7.88
N MET A 248 13.90 21.64 7.99
CA MET A 248 12.65 22.35 8.21
C MET A 248 11.71 21.45 9.02
N SER A 249 11.09 21.98 10.04
CA SER A 249 10.13 21.27 10.88
C SER A 249 9.03 22.17 11.39
N SER A 250 7.88 21.59 11.67
CA SER A 250 6.76 22.26 12.33
C SER A 250 6.15 21.39 13.42
N LYS A 251 5.62 22.01 14.47
CA LYS A 251 4.87 21.33 15.54
C LYS A 251 3.53 22.05 15.71
N PRO A 252 2.41 21.33 15.93
CA PRO A 252 2.32 19.87 15.96
C PRO A 252 2.67 19.22 14.62
N SER A 253 3.20 17.97 14.64
CA SER A 253 3.49 17.14 13.48
C SER A 253 2.50 16.00 13.36
N TYR A 254 2.49 15.31 12.23
CA TYR A 254 1.66 14.11 12.02
C TYR A 254 2.47 12.97 11.41
N ASN A 255 2.04 11.73 11.59
CA ASN A 255 2.67 10.58 10.96
C ASN A 255 2.00 10.28 9.61
N PRO A 256 2.70 10.44 8.46
CA PRO A 256 2.12 10.22 7.13
C PRO A 256 1.71 8.76 6.87
N ASN A 257 2.24 7.80 7.63
CA ASN A 257 1.85 6.40 7.54
C ASN A 257 0.44 6.14 8.12
N LYS A 258 -0.08 7.04 8.98
CA LYS A 258 -1.43 6.92 9.58
C LYS A 258 -2.47 7.57 8.67
N GLU A 259 -3.61 6.89 8.48
CA GLU A 259 -4.71 7.40 7.62
C GLU A 259 -5.53 8.54 8.23
N ASN A 260 -5.48 8.73 9.55
CA ASN A 260 -6.22 9.78 10.25
C ASN A 260 -5.35 11.03 10.40
N ASN A 261 -5.26 11.82 9.36
CA ASN A 261 -4.71 13.17 9.44
C ASN A 261 -5.88 14.13 9.76
N GLN A 262 -6.23 14.25 11.06
CA GLN A 262 -7.25 15.19 11.55
C GLN A 262 -6.78 16.65 11.53
N TYR A 263 -5.66 16.95 10.87
CA TYR A 263 -5.04 18.28 10.86
C TYR A 263 -5.09 18.97 9.48
N PHE A 264 -6.08 18.58 8.64
CA PHE A 264 -6.40 19.27 7.39
C PHE A 264 -7.89 19.51 7.27
#